data_544e79f9166ac6e8a0d24b245600b506
#
_entry.id   544e79f9166ac6e8a0d24b245600b506
#
_cell.length_a   1.000
_cell.length_b   1.000
_cell.length_c   1.000
_cell.angle_alpha   90.00
_cell.angle_beta   90.00
_cell.angle_gamma   90.00
#
_symmetry.space_group_name_H-M   'P 1'
#
loop_
_entity.id
_entity.type
_entity.pdbx_description
1 polymer ?
#
loop_
_entity_poly.entity_id
_entity_poly.type
_entity_poly.pdbx_seq_one_letter_code
_entity_poly.pdbx_strand_id
1 'polypeptide(L)'
;LKFVKGKFSFYRLTVVKNCSICKQDKPLLEFSKRKKSTDGLYRVCRICTRKACKEYYRKNIDKIKIYEQKNSGRRNERRKNKYKTNSNFRLSTILRARILDALKKNWKGSSTTELLGLSIEDTKNYLESLFALGMTWENHGLHGWHIDHIRPCSSFDLSDPIQQKACFHHSNLQPLWAEDNLKKSDVFNL
;
A
#
# COMPACT_ATOMS: atom_id res chain seq x y z
N LEU A 1 -14.65 4.35 -33.21
CA LEU A 1 -13.25 4.67 -32.96
C LEU A 1 -12.71 5.51 -34.11
N LYS A 2 -12.17 6.69 -33.82
CA LYS A 2 -11.56 7.57 -34.83
C LYS A 2 -10.04 7.59 -34.65
N PHE A 3 -9.30 7.75 -35.75
CA PHE A 3 -7.84 7.87 -35.74
C PHE A 3 -7.44 9.31 -36.00
N VAL A 4 -6.49 9.85 -35.24
CA VAL A 4 -5.96 11.22 -35.40
C VAL A 4 -4.45 11.17 -35.65
N LYS A 5 -4.00 11.91 -36.69
CA LYS A 5 -2.57 12.06 -37.01
C LYS A 5 -1.91 13.03 -36.04
N GLY A 6 -0.90 12.57 -35.28
CA GLY A 6 -0.08 13.46 -34.44
C GLY A 6 0.99 14.19 -35.25
N LYS A 7 1.22 15.47 -34.96
CA LYS A 7 2.33 16.25 -35.50
C LYS A 7 3.61 15.90 -34.74
N PHE A 8 4.34 14.92 -35.16
CA PHE A 8 5.81 14.76 -35.02
C PHE A 8 6.18 13.34 -35.48
N SER A 9 7.15 13.26 -36.33
CA SER A 9 7.84 12.17 -37.00
C SER A 9 7.96 10.84 -36.27
N PHE A 10 6.90 10.10 -36.22
CA PHE A 10 6.67 8.64 -36.16
C PHE A 10 5.15 8.47 -36.09
N TYR A 11 4.53 8.04 -37.18
CA TYR A 11 3.06 7.84 -37.27
C TYR A 11 2.62 6.70 -36.36
N ARG A 12 2.48 6.95 -35.07
CA ARG A 12 1.71 6.07 -34.18
C ARG A 12 0.25 6.48 -34.32
N LEU A 13 -0.53 5.70 -35.06
CA LEU A 13 -2.00 5.80 -35.08
C LEU A 13 -2.50 5.52 -33.66
N THR A 14 -2.79 6.57 -32.90
CA THR A 14 -3.40 6.40 -31.57
C THR A 14 -4.90 6.22 -31.75
N VAL A 15 -5.43 5.10 -31.30
CA VAL A 15 -6.86 4.84 -31.27
C VAL A 15 -7.49 5.80 -30.23
N VAL A 16 -8.45 6.61 -30.67
CA VAL A 16 -9.13 7.59 -29.80
C VAL A 16 -10.60 7.24 -29.63
N LYS A 17 -11.18 7.74 -28.54
CA LYS A 17 -12.60 7.62 -28.19
C LYS A 17 -13.15 8.99 -27.81
N ASN A 18 -14.35 9.30 -28.26
CA ASN A 18 -15.03 10.54 -27.88
C ASN A 18 -15.59 10.48 -26.47
N CYS A 19 -15.29 11.49 -25.64
CA CYS A 19 -15.84 11.60 -24.31
C CYS A 19 -17.26 12.19 -24.35
N SER A 20 -18.24 11.51 -23.77
CA SER A 20 -19.65 11.94 -23.78
C SER A 20 -19.93 13.25 -23.05
N ILE A 21 -19.02 13.71 -22.17
CA ILE A 21 -19.17 14.97 -21.40
C ILE A 21 -18.43 16.11 -22.08
N CYS A 22 -17.10 16.03 -22.25
CA CYS A 22 -16.32 17.13 -22.85
C CYS A 22 -16.32 17.12 -24.38
N LYS A 23 -16.91 16.10 -25.02
CA LYS A 23 -17.01 15.96 -26.49
C LYS A 23 -15.67 15.94 -27.23
N GLN A 24 -14.56 15.70 -26.50
CA GLN A 24 -13.22 15.65 -27.07
C GLN A 24 -12.84 14.21 -27.38
N ASP A 25 -12.16 14.01 -28.49
CA ASP A 25 -11.51 12.75 -28.83
C ASP A 25 -10.22 12.60 -28.01
N LYS A 26 -10.11 11.51 -27.27
CA LYS A 26 -9.00 11.25 -26.33
C LYS A 26 -8.46 9.84 -26.48
N PRO A 27 -7.15 9.60 -26.18
CA PRO A 27 -6.57 8.28 -26.15
C PRO A 27 -7.35 7.32 -25.26
N LEU A 28 -7.44 6.04 -25.64
CA LEU A 28 -8.21 5.03 -24.89
C LEU A 28 -7.77 4.90 -23.43
N LEU A 29 -6.47 5.10 -23.15
CA LEU A 29 -5.97 5.02 -21.78
C LEU A 29 -6.42 6.18 -20.86
N GLU A 30 -7.02 7.24 -21.40
CA GLU A 30 -7.70 8.25 -20.60
C GLU A 30 -9.11 7.84 -20.14
N PHE A 31 -9.56 6.64 -20.51
CA PHE A 31 -10.82 6.06 -20.04
C PHE A 31 -10.58 4.91 -19.06
N SER A 32 -11.45 4.79 -18.08
CA SER A 32 -11.40 3.66 -17.15
C SER A 32 -12.04 2.42 -17.75
N LYS A 33 -11.57 1.22 -17.37
CA LYS A 33 -12.13 -0.06 -17.83
C LYS A 33 -13.55 -0.27 -17.30
N ARG A 34 -14.43 -0.85 -18.14
CA ARG A 34 -15.80 -1.21 -17.79
C ARG A 34 -16.20 -2.51 -18.49
N LYS A 35 -16.32 -3.61 -17.75
CA LYS A 35 -16.64 -4.94 -18.29
C LYS A 35 -17.95 -5.01 -19.09
N LYS A 36 -18.95 -4.20 -18.73
CA LYS A 36 -20.29 -4.20 -19.38
C LYS A 36 -20.38 -3.28 -20.61
N SER A 37 -19.30 -2.66 -21.06
CA SER A 37 -19.29 -1.82 -22.27
C SER A 37 -18.80 -2.64 -23.45
N THR A 38 -19.34 -2.39 -24.64
CA THR A 38 -18.98 -3.09 -25.90
C THR A 38 -17.49 -2.93 -26.24
N ASP A 39 -16.88 -1.80 -25.90
CA ASP A 39 -15.46 -1.51 -26.09
C ASP A 39 -14.62 -1.68 -24.83
N GLY A 40 -15.19 -2.21 -23.74
CA GLY A 40 -14.51 -2.43 -22.47
C GLY A 40 -14.16 -1.17 -21.66
N LEU A 41 -14.64 0.03 -22.07
CA LEU A 41 -14.28 1.31 -21.48
C LEU A 41 -15.51 2.13 -21.06
N TYR A 42 -15.35 3.02 -20.08
CA TYR A 42 -16.37 4.01 -19.76
C TYR A 42 -16.51 5.01 -20.90
N ARG A 43 -17.74 5.56 -21.10
CA ARG A 43 -18.04 6.58 -22.10
C ARG A 43 -17.51 7.97 -21.72
N VAL A 44 -17.08 8.16 -20.47
CA VAL A 44 -16.60 9.43 -19.90
C VAL A 44 -15.12 9.31 -19.59
N CYS A 45 -14.30 10.28 -19.98
CA CYS A 45 -12.89 10.30 -19.69
C CYS A 45 -12.61 10.52 -18.19
N ARG A 46 -11.43 10.08 -17.72
CA ARG A 46 -11.03 10.17 -16.31
C ARG A 46 -11.06 11.59 -15.75
N ILE A 47 -10.73 12.60 -16.58
CA ILE A 47 -10.76 14.02 -16.16
C ILE A 47 -12.20 14.45 -15.86
N CYS A 48 -13.14 14.18 -16.77
CA CYS A 48 -14.55 14.51 -16.56
C CYS A 48 -15.14 13.75 -15.37
N THR A 49 -14.79 12.47 -15.21
CA THR A 49 -15.20 11.67 -14.04
C THR A 49 -14.68 12.29 -12.74
N ARG A 50 -13.39 12.67 -12.68
CA ARG A 50 -12.82 13.33 -11.50
C ARG A 50 -13.52 14.66 -11.16
N LYS A 51 -13.82 15.48 -12.17
CA LYS A 51 -14.57 16.74 -11.97
C LYS A 51 -15.96 16.46 -11.38
N ALA A 52 -16.71 15.53 -11.97
CA ALA A 52 -18.04 15.16 -11.50
C ALA A 52 -18.01 14.58 -10.06
N CYS A 53 -17.05 13.71 -9.75
CA CYS A 53 -16.86 13.18 -8.40
C CYS A 53 -16.53 14.28 -7.38
N LYS A 54 -15.64 15.23 -7.73
CA LYS A 54 -15.28 16.35 -6.85
C LYS A 54 -16.48 17.26 -6.58
N GLU A 55 -17.28 17.52 -7.61
CA GLU A 55 -18.50 18.33 -7.47
C GLU A 55 -19.56 17.62 -6.63
N TYR A 56 -19.79 16.32 -6.86
CA TYR A 56 -20.69 15.50 -6.05
C TYR A 56 -20.25 15.50 -4.58
N TYR A 57 -18.96 15.27 -4.31
CA TYR A 57 -18.42 15.31 -2.96
C TYR A 57 -18.66 16.66 -2.29
N ARG A 58 -18.35 17.77 -2.98
CA ARG A 58 -18.58 19.13 -2.45
C ARG A 58 -20.05 19.40 -2.11
N LYS A 59 -20.97 18.94 -2.98
CA LYS A 59 -22.42 19.12 -2.78
C LYS A 59 -22.98 18.24 -1.65
N ASN A 60 -22.33 17.13 -1.32
CA ASN A 60 -22.83 16.13 -0.38
C ASN A 60 -21.95 15.96 0.85
N ILE A 61 -20.99 16.86 1.09
CA ILE A 61 -19.99 16.71 2.16
C ILE A 61 -20.62 16.50 3.53
N ASP A 62 -21.69 17.21 3.87
CA ASP A 62 -22.34 17.10 5.17
C ASP A 62 -23.05 15.74 5.33
N LYS A 63 -23.73 15.27 4.28
CA LYS A 63 -24.35 13.95 4.27
C LYS A 63 -23.30 12.85 4.43
N ILE A 64 -22.14 13.00 3.76
CA ILE A 64 -21.02 12.06 3.85
C ILE A 64 -20.46 12.06 5.28
N LYS A 65 -20.21 13.23 5.87
CA LYS A 65 -19.72 13.34 7.25
C LYS A 65 -20.66 12.68 8.27
N ILE A 66 -21.95 12.96 8.17
CA ILE A 66 -22.96 12.33 9.05
C ILE A 66 -22.94 10.80 8.89
N TYR A 67 -22.91 10.31 7.65
CA TYR A 67 -22.82 8.88 7.38
C TYR A 67 -21.53 8.26 7.95
N GLU A 68 -20.39 8.92 7.75
CA GLU A 68 -19.10 8.46 8.29
C GLU A 68 -19.08 8.45 9.80
N GLN A 69 -19.56 9.50 10.46
CA GLN A 69 -19.67 9.58 11.91
C GLN A 69 -20.54 8.45 12.47
N LYS A 70 -21.73 8.25 11.88
CA LYS A 70 -22.66 7.18 12.28
C LYS A 70 -22.07 5.78 12.12
N ASN A 71 -21.23 5.56 11.11
CA ASN A 71 -20.68 4.24 10.79
C ASN A 71 -19.24 4.01 11.30
N SER A 72 -18.58 5.03 11.84
CA SER A 72 -17.18 4.96 12.27
C SER A 72 -16.97 3.93 13.39
N GLY A 73 -17.84 3.91 14.39
CA GLY A 73 -17.79 2.96 15.49
C GLY A 73 -17.84 1.50 15.01
N ARG A 74 -18.81 1.17 14.15
CA ARG A 74 -18.97 -0.17 13.59
C ARG A 74 -17.76 -0.58 12.72
N ARG A 75 -17.19 0.35 11.93
CA ARG A 75 -16.00 0.08 11.14
C ARG A 75 -14.76 -0.19 12.01
N ASN A 76 -14.59 0.61 13.07
CA ASN A 76 -13.50 0.44 14.01
C ASN A 76 -13.61 -0.88 14.78
N GLU A 77 -14.80 -1.25 15.22
CA GLU A 77 -15.05 -2.53 15.89
C GLU A 77 -14.75 -3.72 14.96
N ARG A 78 -15.23 -3.68 13.71
CA ARG A 78 -14.91 -4.70 12.71
C ARG A 78 -13.40 -4.81 12.45
N ARG A 79 -12.70 -3.67 12.41
CA ARG A 79 -11.23 -3.66 12.23
C ARG A 79 -10.51 -4.25 13.44
N LYS A 80 -10.94 -3.90 14.67
CA LYS A 80 -10.40 -4.49 15.90
C LYS A 80 -10.59 -6.00 15.94
N ASN A 81 -11.79 -6.47 15.62
CA ASN A 81 -12.08 -7.90 15.57
C ASN A 81 -11.22 -8.61 14.51
N LYS A 82 -11.10 -8.05 13.30
CA LYS A 82 -10.23 -8.59 12.27
C LYS A 82 -8.76 -8.63 12.71
N TYR A 83 -8.29 -7.61 13.41
CA TYR A 83 -6.92 -7.56 13.93
C TYR A 83 -6.67 -8.67 14.98
N LYS A 84 -7.67 -8.98 15.83
CA LYS A 84 -7.57 -10.04 16.83
C LYS A 84 -7.63 -11.44 16.21
N THR A 85 -8.48 -11.66 15.22
CA THR A 85 -8.82 -12.99 14.70
C THR A 85 -8.04 -13.40 13.46
N ASN A 86 -7.41 -12.46 12.74
CA ASN A 86 -6.70 -12.74 11.49
C ASN A 86 -5.22 -12.36 11.61
N SER A 87 -4.37 -13.35 11.76
CA SER A 87 -2.91 -13.17 11.95
C SER A 87 -2.26 -12.45 10.76
N ASN A 88 -2.63 -12.78 9.52
CA ASN A 88 -2.10 -12.12 8.32
C ASN A 88 -2.49 -10.64 8.26
N PHE A 89 -3.73 -10.30 8.66
CA PHE A 89 -4.16 -8.90 8.75
C PHE A 89 -3.41 -8.15 9.85
N ARG A 90 -3.20 -8.79 10.99
CA ARG A 90 -2.40 -8.23 12.11
C ARG A 90 -0.97 -7.95 11.65
N LEU A 91 -0.28 -8.95 11.07
CA LEU A 91 1.08 -8.83 10.58
C LEU A 91 1.20 -7.72 9.51
N SER A 92 0.33 -7.71 8.50
CA SER A 92 0.36 -6.68 7.46
C SER A 92 0.17 -5.26 8.02
N THR A 93 -0.61 -5.13 9.09
CA THR A 93 -0.82 -3.84 9.77
C THR A 93 0.43 -3.41 10.51
N ILE A 94 1.09 -4.31 11.22
CA ILE A 94 2.33 -4.06 11.96
C ILE A 94 3.46 -3.67 10.99
N LEU A 95 3.70 -4.48 9.97
CA LEU A 95 4.76 -4.22 8.99
C LEU A 95 4.56 -2.88 8.27
N ARG A 96 3.32 -2.59 7.87
CA ARG A 96 3.00 -1.30 7.24
C ARG A 96 3.27 -0.11 8.18
N ALA A 97 2.90 -0.22 9.44
CA ALA A 97 3.12 0.83 10.42
C ALA A 97 4.62 1.05 10.65
N ARG A 98 5.41 -0.01 10.83
CA ARG A 98 6.87 0.07 11.01
C ARG A 98 7.57 0.70 9.81
N ILE A 99 7.22 0.30 8.60
CA ILE A 99 7.77 0.89 7.38
C ILE A 99 7.46 2.39 7.32
N LEU A 100 6.23 2.80 7.60
CA LEU A 100 5.83 4.21 7.58
C LEU A 100 6.54 5.01 8.67
N ASP A 101 6.71 4.43 9.86
CA ASP A 101 7.42 5.06 10.97
C ASP A 101 8.91 5.24 10.65
N ALA A 102 9.57 4.20 10.16
CA ALA A 102 10.98 4.26 9.76
C ALA A 102 11.24 5.26 8.63
N LEU A 103 10.33 5.34 7.66
CA LEU A 103 10.42 6.32 6.58
C LEU A 103 10.19 7.76 7.08
N LYS A 104 9.51 7.94 8.20
CA LYS A 104 9.14 9.26 8.76
C LYS A 104 8.47 10.15 7.70
N LYS A 105 9.22 11.18 7.21
CA LYS A 105 8.73 12.10 6.18
C LYS A 105 9.13 11.70 4.75
N ASN A 106 9.92 10.64 4.58
CA ASN A 106 10.36 10.20 3.27
C ASN A 106 9.21 9.51 2.51
N TRP A 107 9.25 9.64 1.18
CA TRP A 107 8.28 8.99 0.32
C TRP A 107 8.51 7.47 0.32
N LYS A 108 7.43 6.69 0.46
CA LYS A 108 7.47 5.24 0.32
C LYS A 108 7.56 4.86 -1.15
N GLY A 109 8.69 4.30 -1.58
CA GLY A 109 9.00 3.99 -2.98
C GLY A 109 8.11 2.91 -3.60
N SER A 110 7.61 1.96 -2.80
CA SER A 110 6.83 0.79 -3.27
C SER A 110 5.77 0.34 -2.28
N SER A 111 4.93 -0.63 -2.66
CA SER A 111 3.99 -1.27 -1.74
C SER A 111 4.72 -2.04 -0.63
N THR A 112 4.02 -2.36 0.46
CA THR A 112 4.63 -3.13 1.58
C THR A 112 5.13 -4.50 1.12
N THR A 113 4.39 -5.21 0.28
CA THR A 113 4.75 -6.53 -0.25
C THR A 113 5.92 -6.48 -1.23
N GLU A 114 6.02 -5.42 -2.04
CA GLU A 114 7.18 -5.21 -2.92
C GLU A 114 8.45 -4.90 -2.12
N LEU A 115 8.35 -4.12 -1.04
CA LEU A 115 9.49 -3.85 -0.16
C LEU A 115 9.95 -5.11 0.59
N LEU A 116 9.00 -5.93 1.04
CA LEU A 116 9.30 -7.21 1.71
C LEU A 116 9.90 -8.26 0.74
N GLY A 117 9.59 -8.18 -0.55
CA GLY A 117 9.93 -9.18 -1.56
C GLY A 117 9.13 -10.48 -1.45
N LEU A 118 8.16 -10.56 -0.55
CA LEU A 118 7.29 -11.71 -0.28
C LEU A 118 5.84 -11.28 -0.05
N SER A 119 4.90 -12.23 -0.19
CA SER A 119 3.55 -12.04 0.30
C SER A 119 3.54 -11.93 1.84
N ILE A 120 2.44 -11.40 2.41
CA ILE A 120 2.31 -11.32 3.88
C ILE A 120 2.28 -12.72 4.51
N GLU A 121 1.70 -13.68 3.83
CA GLU A 121 1.64 -15.07 4.29
C GLU A 121 3.02 -15.73 4.27
N ASP A 122 3.77 -15.58 3.17
CA ASP A 122 5.14 -16.10 3.09
C ASP A 122 6.08 -15.40 4.06
N THR A 123 5.90 -14.08 4.29
CA THR A 123 6.64 -13.33 5.32
C THR A 123 6.33 -13.89 6.72
N LYS A 124 5.08 -14.26 6.98
CA LYS A 124 4.69 -14.89 8.24
C LYS A 124 5.39 -16.23 8.42
N ASN A 125 5.33 -17.09 7.40
CA ASN A 125 5.97 -18.41 7.42
C ASN A 125 7.50 -18.29 7.58
N TYR A 126 8.11 -17.31 6.89
CA TYR A 126 9.53 -17.00 7.05
C TYR A 126 9.89 -16.62 8.49
N LEU A 127 9.13 -15.71 9.11
CA LEU A 127 9.38 -15.33 10.51
C LEU A 127 9.15 -16.49 11.47
N GLU A 128 8.13 -17.32 11.24
CA GLU A 128 7.88 -18.53 12.05
C GLU A 128 9.03 -19.53 11.97
N SER A 129 9.67 -19.68 10.81
CA SER A 129 10.83 -20.56 10.64
C SER A 129 12.07 -20.11 11.45
N LEU A 130 12.08 -18.85 11.87
CA LEU A 130 13.15 -18.24 12.68
C LEU A 130 12.78 -18.12 14.16
N PHE A 131 11.63 -18.61 14.59
CA PHE A 131 11.22 -18.50 16.00
C PHE A 131 12.16 -19.25 16.93
N ALA A 132 12.62 -18.56 17.95
CA ALA A 132 13.28 -19.20 19.08
C ALA A 132 12.26 -19.94 19.96
N LEU A 133 12.76 -20.89 20.78
CA LEU A 133 11.91 -21.65 21.69
C LEU A 133 11.01 -20.72 22.52
N GLY A 134 9.71 -21.00 22.50
CA GLY A 134 8.70 -20.21 23.23
C GLY A 134 8.14 -18.99 22.50
N MET A 135 8.65 -18.64 21.31
CA MET A 135 8.04 -17.58 20.50
C MET A 135 6.77 -18.09 19.83
N THR A 136 5.71 -17.31 19.94
CA THR A 136 4.42 -17.54 19.25
C THR A 136 3.83 -16.18 18.83
N TRP A 137 2.82 -16.19 17.95
CA TRP A 137 2.14 -14.94 17.58
C TRP A 137 1.32 -14.34 18.72
N GLU A 138 0.95 -15.14 19.72
CA GLU A 138 0.22 -14.70 20.90
C GLU A 138 1.07 -13.83 21.81
N ASN A 139 2.38 -14.15 21.92
CA ASN A 139 3.30 -13.37 22.74
C ASN A 139 4.11 -12.33 21.96
N HIS A 140 3.77 -12.06 20.67
CA HIS A 140 4.31 -10.92 19.94
C HIS A 140 3.83 -9.61 20.56
N GLY A 141 4.74 -8.75 21.00
CA GLY A 141 4.40 -7.43 21.56
C GLY A 141 5.40 -6.95 22.60
N LEU A 142 5.03 -5.93 23.36
CA LEU A 142 5.91 -5.13 24.21
C LEU A 142 6.80 -5.96 25.16
N HIS A 143 6.29 -7.02 25.72
CA HIS A 143 6.98 -7.86 26.70
C HIS A 143 7.37 -9.25 26.17
N GLY A 144 7.09 -9.54 24.91
CA GLY A 144 7.39 -10.80 24.28
C GLY A 144 8.54 -10.70 23.28
N TRP A 145 8.25 -10.90 21.99
CA TRP A 145 9.22 -10.74 20.93
C TRP A 145 8.79 -9.65 19.93
N HIS A 146 9.76 -9.09 19.23
CA HIS A 146 9.59 -8.05 18.22
C HIS A 146 10.02 -8.54 16.85
N ILE A 147 9.44 -7.99 15.78
CA ILE A 147 10.05 -8.07 14.45
C ILE A 147 11.15 -7.03 14.42
N ASP A 148 12.39 -7.44 14.32
CA ASP A 148 13.54 -6.56 14.29
C ASP A 148 14.21 -6.54 12.91
N HIS A 149 15.03 -5.51 12.62
CA HIS A 149 15.88 -5.46 11.44
C HIS A 149 17.28 -5.95 11.80
N ILE A 150 17.78 -6.99 11.12
CA ILE A 150 19.16 -7.50 11.32
C ILE A 150 20.13 -6.34 11.18
N ARG A 151 20.11 -5.66 10.05
CA ARG A 151 20.80 -4.38 9.84
C ARG A 151 19.83 -3.24 10.14
N PRO A 152 20.09 -2.37 11.11
CA PRO A 152 19.14 -1.36 11.59
C PRO A 152 18.79 -0.33 10.53
N CYS A 153 17.57 0.21 10.59
CA CYS A 153 17.08 1.20 9.63
C CYS A 153 17.94 2.48 9.58
N SER A 154 18.60 2.85 10.69
CA SER A 154 19.49 4.00 10.78
C SER A 154 20.73 3.89 9.88
N SER A 155 21.11 2.67 9.46
CA SER A 155 22.26 2.42 8.58
C SER A 155 21.96 2.51 7.08
N PHE A 156 20.68 2.82 6.71
CA PHE A 156 20.26 2.96 5.31
C PHE A 156 19.85 4.40 5.01
N ASP A 157 20.16 4.87 3.80
CA ASP A 157 19.54 6.08 3.26
C ASP A 157 18.11 5.76 2.78
N LEU A 158 17.14 6.04 3.63
CA LEU A 158 15.73 5.79 3.33
C LEU A 158 15.09 6.82 2.39
N SER A 159 15.85 7.76 1.84
CA SER A 159 15.43 8.59 0.71
C SER A 159 15.61 7.88 -0.63
N ASP A 160 16.52 6.89 -0.68
CA ASP A 160 16.78 6.06 -1.86
C ASP A 160 15.84 4.84 -1.90
N PRO A 161 15.02 4.66 -2.96
CA PRO A 161 14.13 3.51 -3.12
C PRO A 161 14.85 2.15 -3.12
N ILE A 162 16.11 2.08 -3.58
CA ILE A 162 16.90 0.85 -3.58
C ILE A 162 17.27 0.47 -2.15
N GLN A 163 17.72 1.42 -1.36
CA GLN A 163 18.04 1.19 0.05
C GLN A 163 16.78 0.94 0.89
N GLN A 164 15.64 1.58 0.57
CA GLN A 164 14.35 1.21 1.18
C GLN A 164 14.04 -0.27 0.96
N LYS A 165 14.21 -0.77 -0.27
CA LYS A 165 13.95 -2.18 -0.59
C LYS A 165 14.92 -3.11 0.18
N ALA A 166 16.19 -2.76 0.26
CA ALA A 166 17.16 -3.55 1.03
C ALA A 166 16.87 -3.54 2.54
N CYS A 167 16.50 -2.39 3.09
CA CYS A 167 16.16 -2.23 4.51
C CYS A 167 14.95 -3.08 4.92
N PHE A 168 13.86 -3.02 4.13
CA PHE A 168 12.59 -3.66 4.48
C PHE A 168 12.39 -5.04 3.88
N HIS A 169 13.38 -5.57 3.15
CA HIS A 169 13.34 -6.93 2.61
C HIS A 169 13.21 -7.97 3.73
N HIS A 170 12.45 -9.04 3.50
CA HIS A 170 12.24 -10.08 4.52
C HIS A 170 13.53 -10.66 5.07
N SER A 171 14.59 -10.81 4.25
CA SER A 171 15.88 -11.32 4.69
C SER A 171 16.62 -10.40 5.68
N ASN A 172 16.21 -9.15 5.81
CA ASN A 172 16.69 -8.22 6.83
C ASN A 172 15.78 -8.18 8.07
N LEU A 173 14.76 -9.04 8.15
CA LEU A 173 13.85 -9.13 9.29
C LEU A 173 14.11 -10.40 10.08
N GLN A 174 14.02 -10.29 11.39
CA GLN A 174 14.16 -11.41 12.33
C GLN A 174 13.19 -11.25 13.50
N PRO A 175 12.69 -12.36 14.09
CA PRO A 175 12.07 -12.32 15.40
C PRO A 175 13.17 -12.22 16.46
N LEU A 176 13.03 -11.29 17.40
CA LEU A 176 14.00 -11.10 18.48
C LEU A 176 13.24 -10.85 19.79
N TRP A 177 13.65 -11.48 20.90
CA TRP A 177 13.07 -11.20 22.21
C TRP A 177 13.16 -9.71 22.53
N ALA A 178 12.16 -9.16 23.18
CA ALA A 178 12.09 -7.73 23.47
C ALA A 178 13.30 -7.23 24.25
N GLU A 179 13.80 -8.00 25.20
CA GLU A 179 15.02 -7.68 25.97
C GLU A 179 16.26 -7.63 25.08
N ASP A 180 16.43 -8.60 24.20
CA ASP A 180 17.58 -8.68 23.30
C ASP A 180 17.51 -7.59 22.22
N ASN A 181 16.30 -7.26 21.76
CA ASN A 181 16.10 -6.15 20.84
C ASN A 181 16.46 -4.79 21.48
N LEU A 182 16.13 -4.60 22.74
CA LEU A 182 16.52 -3.40 23.49
C LEU A 182 18.05 -3.32 23.69
N LYS A 183 18.70 -4.43 24.01
CA LYS A 183 20.16 -4.52 24.13
C LYS A 183 20.87 -4.29 22.79
N LYS A 184 20.33 -4.84 21.71
CA LYS A 184 20.86 -4.67 20.35
C LYS A 184 20.83 -3.21 19.92
N SER A 185 19.75 -2.46 20.26
CA SER A 185 19.58 -1.05 19.84
C SER A 185 19.83 -0.86 18.33
N ASP A 186 20.57 0.17 17.94
CA ASP A 186 20.98 0.46 16.56
C ASP A 186 22.36 -0.11 16.20
N VAL A 187 22.90 -1.03 17.03
CA VAL A 187 24.22 -1.62 16.80
C VAL A 187 24.11 -2.73 15.73
N PHE A 188 24.96 -2.64 14.74
CA PHE A 188 25.19 -3.69 13.75
C PHE A 188 26.65 -4.09 13.79
N ASN A 189 26.95 -5.25 14.37
CA ASN A 189 28.27 -5.84 14.32
C ASN A 189 28.41 -6.58 12.97
N LEU A 190 29.36 -6.12 12.15
CA LEU A 190 29.80 -6.79 10.93
C LEU A 190 30.54 -8.09 11.26
#